data_e484750db02b2232bc9ca3c02f1d67dd
#
_entry.id   e484750db02b2232bc9ca3c02f1d67dd
#
_cell.length_a   1.000
_cell.length_b   1.000
_cell.length_c   1.000
_cell.angle_alpha   90.00
_cell.angle_beta   90.00
_cell.angle_gamma   90.00
#
_symmetry.space_group_name_H-M   'P 1'
#
loop_
_entity.id
_entity.type
_entity.pdbx_description
1 polymer ?
#
loop_
_entity_poly.entity_id
_entity_poly.type
_entity_poly.pdbx_seq_one_letter_code
_entity_poly.pdbx_strand_id
1 'polypeptide(L)'
;MKDTVSLTGKTAIVTGAATGIGAATASLFVDHGARVLAADVKEPGDLLAAKLGEASAQLRYQRLDVTSASDWEAGLAVCRDAFGAPNVLVNNAGRLGSGKPVHEETAEEMRVVFEVNTVAMWLGMKTVIPGMLEDGGGAIVNVSSVWGLSGVANNVAYQTAKGATIMLSKNAGVTYAPHGIRVNCVLPGYVDTPMSRGVTSDEARRLIEFTPLGRHAEAHEVAPLILFLCSDAAGFVAAGTFTCDGGMAAL
;
A
#
# COMPACT_ATOMS: atom_id res chain seq x y z
N MET A 1 -25.16 15.80 -6.12
CA MET A 1 -24.55 14.95 -5.08
C MET A 1 -23.09 15.38 -4.97
N LYS A 2 -22.62 15.79 -3.79
CA LYS A 2 -21.17 16.01 -3.60
C LYS A 2 -20.47 14.68 -3.95
N ASP A 3 -19.35 14.78 -4.65
CA ASP A 3 -18.51 13.64 -4.97
C ASP A 3 -18.08 12.97 -3.66
N THR A 4 -18.70 11.85 -3.31
CA THR A 4 -18.55 11.19 -2.00
C THR A 4 -17.17 10.56 -1.85
N VAL A 5 -16.45 10.37 -2.96
CA VAL A 5 -15.09 9.79 -2.99
C VAL A 5 -14.10 10.89 -3.40
N SER A 6 -13.99 11.93 -2.57
CA SER A 6 -13.03 13.03 -2.76
C SER A 6 -11.96 12.99 -1.68
N LEU A 7 -10.75 13.39 -2.02
CA LEU A 7 -9.63 13.61 -1.10
C LEU A 7 -9.26 15.11 -1.01
N THR A 8 -10.15 16.01 -1.43
CA THR A 8 -9.93 17.46 -1.29
C THR A 8 -9.65 17.81 0.16
N GLY A 9 -8.56 18.54 0.40
CA GLY A 9 -8.10 18.89 1.74
C GLY A 9 -7.32 17.79 2.47
N LYS A 10 -7.17 16.60 1.89
CA LYS A 10 -6.32 15.55 2.47
C LYS A 10 -4.86 15.71 2.02
N THR A 11 -3.96 15.36 2.93
CA THR A 11 -2.52 15.24 2.66
C THR A 11 -2.13 13.78 2.85
N ALA A 12 -1.59 13.16 1.81
CA ALA A 12 -1.30 11.74 1.77
C ALA A 12 0.19 11.45 1.62
N ILE A 13 0.65 10.38 2.28
CA ILE A 13 1.94 9.73 1.97
C ILE A 13 1.62 8.37 1.33
N VAL A 14 2.21 8.09 0.16
CA VAL A 14 2.08 6.81 -0.55
C VAL A 14 3.47 6.21 -0.74
N THR A 15 3.72 5.03 -0.17
CA THR A 15 5.01 4.32 -0.30
C THR A 15 4.99 3.30 -1.44
N GLY A 16 6.19 2.96 -1.97
CA GLY A 16 6.28 2.11 -3.16
C GLY A 16 5.65 2.78 -4.38
N ALA A 17 5.74 4.10 -4.45
CA ALA A 17 5.01 4.93 -5.40
C ALA A 17 5.72 5.12 -6.74
N ALA A 18 6.94 4.63 -6.92
CA ALA A 18 7.63 4.77 -8.20
C ALA A 18 6.90 4.04 -9.34
N THR A 19 6.26 2.91 -9.08
CA THR A 19 5.62 2.08 -10.11
C THR A 19 4.37 1.35 -9.58
N GLY A 20 3.67 0.64 -10.45
CA GLY A 20 2.59 -0.29 -10.11
C GLY A 20 1.45 0.36 -9.33
N ILE A 21 0.95 -0.37 -8.32
CA ILE A 21 -0.22 0.05 -7.51
C ILE A 21 0.05 1.39 -6.79
N GLY A 22 1.27 1.59 -6.28
CA GLY A 22 1.62 2.83 -5.59
C GLY A 22 1.59 4.05 -6.51
N ALA A 23 2.15 3.96 -7.72
CA ALA A 23 2.11 5.03 -8.71
C ALA A 23 0.67 5.33 -9.17
N ALA A 24 -0.13 4.29 -9.44
CA ALA A 24 -1.53 4.44 -9.80
C ALA A 24 -2.35 5.09 -8.67
N THR A 25 -2.08 4.70 -7.43
CA THR A 25 -2.73 5.29 -6.24
C THR A 25 -2.36 6.76 -6.07
N ALA A 26 -1.06 7.09 -6.14
CA ALA A 26 -0.60 8.47 -6.00
C ALA A 26 -1.20 9.39 -7.08
N SER A 27 -1.20 8.93 -8.34
CA SER A 27 -1.82 9.66 -9.46
C SER A 27 -3.32 9.86 -9.24
N LEU A 28 -4.06 8.80 -8.89
CA LEU A 28 -5.51 8.88 -8.66
C LEU A 28 -5.86 9.79 -7.48
N PHE A 29 -5.05 9.80 -6.41
CA PHE A 29 -5.26 10.67 -5.26
C PHE A 29 -5.15 12.16 -5.63
N VAL A 30 -4.17 12.51 -6.47
CA VAL A 30 -4.03 13.88 -7.03
C VAL A 30 -5.26 14.25 -7.84
N ASP A 31 -5.74 13.37 -8.71
CA ASP A 31 -6.94 13.58 -9.54
C ASP A 31 -8.20 13.79 -8.69
N HIS A 32 -8.23 13.23 -7.48
CA HIS A 32 -9.29 13.41 -6.50
C HIS A 32 -9.04 14.51 -5.45
N GLY A 33 -8.08 15.41 -5.73
CA GLY A 33 -7.86 16.64 -4.96
C GLY A 33 -6.94 16.52 -3.75
N ALA A 34 -6.25 15.39 -3.55
CA ALA A 34 -5.26 15.26 -2.49
C ALA A 34 -3.95 15.99 -2.82
N ARG A 35 -3.23 16.38 -1.77
CA ARG A 35 -1.79 16.68 -1.83
C ARG A 35 -1.03 15.42 -1.45
N VAL A 36 -0.07 14.99 -2.28
CA VAL A 36 0.56 13.68 -2.17
C VAL A 36 2.07 13.78 -2.09
N LEU A 37 2.66 13.19 -1.05
CA LEU A 37 4.06 12.80 -1.04
C LEU A 37 4.17 11.36 -1.53
N ALA A 38 4.64 11.16 -2.74
CA ALA A 38 4.98 9.87 -3.30
C ALA A 38 6.39 9.48 -2.87
N ALA A 39 6.57 8.29 -2.29
CA ALA A 39 7.83 7.85 -1.71
C ALA A 39 8.25 6.47 -2.22
N ASP A 40 9.51 6.32 -2.59
CA ASP A 40 10.11 5.05 -3.03
C ASP A 40 11.65 5.11 -2.90
N VAL A 41 12.31 3.96 -2.95
CA VAL A 41 13.78 3.88 -3.08
C VAL A 41 14.26 4.03 -4.53
N LYS A 42 13.37 3.81 -5.51
CA LYS A 42 13.63 3.90 -6.95
C LYS A 42 13.19 5.24 -7.49
N GLU A 43 13.77 5.66 -8.62
CA GLU A 43 13.28 6.83 -9.35
C GLU A 43 11.85 6.62 -9.88
N PRO A 44 11.06 7.71 -10.03
CA PRO A 44 9.71 7.65 -10.57
C PRO A 44 9.68 6.99 -11.97
N GLY A 45 8.82 6.00 -12.14
CA GLY A 45 8.50 5.47 -13.48
C GLY A 45 7.59 6.42 -14.27
N ASP A 46 7.35 6.09 -15.54
CA ASP A 46 6.71 6.98 -16.53
C ASP A 46 5.39 7.60 -16.04
N LEU A 47 4.52 6.79 -15.44
CA LEU A 47 3.23 7.28 -14.94
C LEU A 47 3.40 8.37 -13.86
N LEU A 48 4.25 8.12 -12.87
CA LEU A 48 4.44 9.09 -11.79
C LEU A 48 5.26 10.31 -12.26
N ALA A 49 6.24 10.09 -13.13
CA ALA A 49 7.05 11.19 -13.71
C ALA A 49 6.18 12.15 -14.53
N ALA A 50 5.27 11.64 -15.36
CA ALA A 50 4.30 12.45 -16.10
C ALA A 50 3.42 13.24 -15.14
N LYS A 51 2.89 12.58 -14.10
CA LYS A 51 2.02 13.25 -13.12
C LYS A 51 2.74 14.30 -12.29
N LEU A 52 4.02 14.11 -11.97
CA LEU A 52 4.86 15.12 -11.31
C LEU A 52 5.02 16.38 -12.18
N GLY A 53 5.13 16.22 -13.51
CA GLY A 53 5.17 17.34 -14.44
C GLY A 53 3.84 18.11 -14.51
N GLU A 54 2.70 17.41 -14.48
CA GLU A 54 1.36 17.98 -14.59
C GLU A 54 0.88 18.67 -13.31
N ALA A 55 1.14 18.05 -12.15
CA ALA A 55 0.54 18.40 -10.86
C ALA A 55 1.58 18.79 -9.81
N SER A 56 2.61 19.53 -10.19
CA SER A 56 3.74 19.91 -9.32
C SER A 56 3.34 20.68 -8.04
N ALA A 57 2.16 21.31 -8.01
CA ALA A 57 1.64 21.97 -6.81
C ALA A 57 1.02 20.98 -5.78
N GLN A 58 0.62 19.79 -6.23
CA GLN A 58 -0.10 18.79 -5.41
C GLN A 58 0.70 17.51 -5.19
N LEU A 59 1.77 17.30 -5.94
CA LEU A 59 2.57 16.08 -5.90
C LEU A 59 4.05 16.40 -5.68
N ARG A 60 4.65 15.71 -4.72
CA ARG A 60 6.10 15.70 -4.52
C ARG A 60 6.58 14.26 -4.51
N TYR A 61 7.80 14.08 -4.95
CA TYR A 61 8.50 12.80 -4.84
C TYR A 61 9.62 12.90 -3.81
N GLN A 62 9.76 11.87 -2.99
CA GLN A 62 10.83 11.75 -2.00
C GLN A 62 11.44 10.36 -2.09
N ARG A 63 12.77 10.29 -2.27
CA ARG A 63 13.47 9.03 -2.06
C ARG A 63 13.37 8.64 -0.59
N LEU A 64 12.80 7.45 -0.31
CA LEU A 64 12.57 6.96 1.04
C LEU A 64 12.70 5.45 1.09
N ASP A 65 13.62 4.96 1.90
CA ASP A 65 13.66 3.55 2.29
C ASP A 65 12.70 3.34 3.47
N VAL A 66 11.65 2.57 3.23
CA VAL A 66 10.60 2.33 4.23
C VAL A 66 11.11 1.61 5.49
N THR A 67 12.29 0.97 5.43
CA THR A 67 12.93 0.32 6.58
C THR A 67 13.77 1.27 7.43
N SER A 68 14.02 2.49 6.94
CA SER A 68 14.84 3.50 7.59
C SER A 68 13.99 4.49 8.39
N ALA A 69 14.15 4.54 9.71
CA ALA A 69 13.48 5.52 10.56
C ALA A 69 13.86 6.97 10.19
N SER A 70 15.14 7.22 9.87
CA SER A 70 15.61 8.55 9.46
C SER A 70 15.01 9.01 8.14
N ASP A 71 14.78 8.08 7.17
CA ASP A 71 14.14 8.42 5.91
C ASP A 71 12.65 8.77 6.14
N TRP A 72 11.98 8.07 7.07
CA TRP A 72 10.62 8.42 7.47
C TRP A 72 10.53 9.81 8.13
N GLU A 73 11.47 10.15 9.02
CA GLU A 73 11.54 11.48 9.65
C GLU A 73 11.75 12.58 8.59
N ALA A 74 12.69 12.37 7.66
CA ALA A 74 12.94 13.28 6.55
C ALA A 74 11.73 13.40 5.62
N GLY A 75 11.11 12.27 5.24
CA GLY A 75 9.90 12.26 4.41
C GLY A 75 8.72 12.98 5.06
N LEU A 76 8.51 12.76 6.37
CA LEU A 76 7.47 13.47 7.12
C LEU A 76 7.73 14.99 7.16
N ALA A 77 8.98 15.41 7.33
CA ALA A 77 9.36 16.83 7.30
C ALA A 77 9.07 17.45 5.92
N VAL A 78 9.48 16.80 4.84
CA VAL A 78 9.17 17.24 3.46
C VAL A 78 7.66 17.32 3.21
N CYS A 79 6.88 16.34 3.69
CA CYS A 79 5.43 16.35 3.56
C CYS A 79 4.81 17.55 4.30
N ARG A 80 5.21 17.78 5.55
CA ARG A 80 4.72 18.88 6.38
C ARG A 80 5.04 20.25 5.79
N ASP A 81 6.24 20.41 5.29
CA ASP A 81 6.72 21.65 4.66
C ASP A 81 5.93 21.98 3.38
N ALA A 82 5.72 20.97 2.53
CA ALA A 82 5.07 21.16 1.25
C ALA A 82 3.55 21.25 1.34
N PHE A 83 2.92 20.47 2.25
CA PHE A 83 1.49 20.19 2.21
C PHE A 83 0.78 20.26 3.56
N GLY A 84 1.50 20.36 4.66
CA GLY A 84 0.96 20.20 6.01
C GLY A 84 1.01 18.76 6.51
N ALA A 85 0.49 18.53 7.71
CA ALA A 85 0.52 17.21 8.33
C ALA A 85 -0.25 16.17 7.50
N PRO A 86 0.30 14.96 7.30
CA PRO A 86 -0.39 13.91 6.58
C PRO A 86 -1.53 13.32 7.43
N ASN A 87 -2.73 13.27 6.86
CA ASN A 87 -3.90 12.60 7.42
C ASN A 87 -4.31 11.35 6.64
N VAL A 88 -3.53 10.99 5.62
CA VAL A 88 -3.67 9.73 4.87
C VAL A 88 -2.30 9.06 4.73
N LEU A 89 -2.24 7.75 4.99
CA LEU A 89 -1.06 6.92 4.72
C LEU A 89 -1.46 5.70 3.90
N VAL A 90 -0.73 5.46 2.81
CA VAL A 90 -0.81 4.19 2.06
C VAL A 90 0.54 3.49 2.14
N ASN A 91 0.62 2.46 2.97
CA ASN A 91 1.75 1.54 3.05
C ASN A 91 1.61 0.49 1.94
N ASN A 92 2.24 0.77 0.79
CA ASN A 92 2.18 -0.11 -0.38
C ASN A 92 3.54 -0.72 -0.74
N ALA A 93 4.65 -0.12 -0.31
CA ALA A 93 5.98 -0.68 -0.57
C ALA A 93 6.07 -2.14 -0.13
N GLY A 94 6.74 -2.96 -0.94
CA GLY A 94 6.89 -4.37 -0.66
C GLY A 94 7.89 -5.05 -1.61
N ARG A 95 8.23 -6.30 -1.29
CA ARG A 95 9.07 -7.16 -2.13
C ARG A 95 8.57 -8.60 -2.09
N LEU A 96 8.87 -9.35 -3.14
CA LEU A 96 8.64 -10.80 -3.17
C LEU A 96 9.70 -11.54 -2.32
N GLY A 97 9.42 -12.78 -1.96
CA GLY A 97 10.37 -13.71 -1.35
C GLY A 97 11.22 -14.45 -2.38
N SER A 98 12.00 -15.41 -1.89
CA SER A 98 12.97 -16.20 -2.68
C SER A 98 12.33 -17.20 -3.65
N GLY A 99 11.05 -17.56 -3.43
CA GLY A 99 10.41 -18.63 -4.18
C GLY A 99 10.84 -20.05 -3.78
N LYS A 100 11.46 -20.22 -2.60
CA LYS A 100 11.97 -21.50 -2.11
C LYS A 100 10.98 -22.19 -1.16
N PRO A 101 11.05 -23.54 -1.05
CA PRO A 101 10.32 -24.28 -0.04
C PRO A 101 10.86 -23.93 1.38
N VAL A 102 10.06 -24.20 2.40
CA VAL A 102 10.30 -23.76 3.77
C VAL A 102 11.67 -24.20 4.35
N HIS A 103 12.13 -25.40 4.00
CA HIS A 103 13.38 -25.94 4.52
C HIS A 103 14.64 -25.43 3.78
N GLU A 104 14.46 -24.77 2.65
CA GLU A 104 15.51 -24.14 1.85
C GLU A 104 15.53 -22.61 2.01
N GLU A 105 14.51 -22.06 2.65
CA GLU A 105 14.46 -20.60 2.90
C GLU A 105 15.53 -20.19 3.90
N THR A 106 16.24 -19.12 3.63
CA THR A 106 17.27 -18.62 4.52
C THR A 106 16.71 -17.69 5.59
N ALA A 107 17.32 -17.70 6.78
CA ALA A 107 16.95 -16.76 7.83
C ALA A 107 17.15 -15.29 7.40
N GLU A 108 18.10 -15.02 6.52
CA GLU A 108 18.35 -13.68 5.98
C GLU A 108 17.21 -13.23 5.06
N GLU A 109 16.79 -14.06 4.10
CA GLU A 109 15.67 -13.73 3.21
C GLU A 109 14.37 -13.57 4.00
N MET A 110 14.14 -14.45 4.98
CA MET A 110 12.98 -14.34 5.87
C MET A 110 12.95 -12.99 6.60
N ARG A 111 14.10 -12.55 7.15
CA ARG A 111 14.21 -11.25 7.83
C ARG A 111 13.98 -10.08 6.87
N VAL A 112 14.66 -10.07 5.73
CA VAL A 112 14.60 -8.96 4.77
C VAL A 112 13.17 -8.80 4.20
N VAL A 113 12.49 -9.91 3.87
CA VAL A 113 11.11 -9.85 3.40
C VAL A 113 10.16 -9.35 4.49
N PHE A 114 10.36 -9.82 5.73
CA PHE A 114 9.53 -9.40 6.86
C PHE A 114 9.76 -7.93 7.21
N GLU A 115 11.01 -7.48 7.16
CA GLU A 115 11.39 -6.08 7.40
C GLU A 115 10.67 -5.14 6.44
N VAL A 116 10.74 -5.40 5.14
CA VAL A 116 10.12 -4.55 4.12
C VAL A 116 8.58 -4.64 4.13
N ASN A 117 8.02 -5.87 4.24
CA ASN A 117 6.59 -6.07 4.05
C ASN A 117 5.75 -5.87 5.30
N THR A 118 6.35 -5.90 6.49
CA THR A 118 5.62 -5.85 7.77
C THR A 118 6.17 -4.78 8.71
N VAL A 119 7.47 -4.85 9.07
CA VAL A 119 8.07 -3.91 10.04
C VAL A 119 8.05 -2.49 9.49
N ALA A 120 8.35 -2.30 8.21
CA ALA A 120 8.29 -1.01 7.54
C ALA A 120 6.87 -0.40 7.56
N MET A 121 5.81 -1.21 7.42
CA MET A 121 4.44 -0.72 7.52
C MET A 121 4.10 -0.25 8.95
N TRP A 122 4.57 -1.00 9.96
CA TRP A 122 4.48 -0.56 11.34
C TRP A 122 5.23 0.76 11.56
N LEU A 123 6.44 0.90 10.99
CA LEU A 123 7.25 2.11 11.12
C LEU A 123 6.55 3.32 10.48
N GLY A 124 5.96 3.15 9.29
CA GLY A 124 5.15 4.19 8.65
C GLY A 124 3.98 4.63 9.52
N MET A 125 3.22 3.69 10.07
CA MET A 125 2.13 3.99 11.01
C MET A 125 2.64 4.70 12.28
N LYS A 126 3.72 4.18 12.89
CA LYS A 126 4.36 4.80 14.06
C LYS A 126 4.74 6.26 13.80
N THR A 127 5.17 6.58 12.60
CA THR A 127 5.62 7.92 12.21
C THR A 127 4.45 8.90 12.04
N VAL A 128 3.33 8.48 11.43
CA VAL A 128 2.24 9.42 11.10
C VAL A 128 1.15 9.49 12.17
N ILE A 129 0.90 8.42 12.93
CA ILE A 129 -0.19 8.36 13.93
C ILE A 129 -0.13 9.47 14.97
N PRO A 130 1.03 9.85 15.54
CA PRO A 130 1.07 10.96 16.50
C PRO A 130 0.44 12.25 15.98
N GLY A 131 0.79 12.65 14.74
CA GLY A 131 0.18 13.83 14.12
C GLY A 131 -1.32 13.64 13.80
N MET A 132 -1.74 12.43 13.37
CA MET A 132 -3.16 12.14 13.17
C MET A 132 -3.98 12.22 14.47
N LEU A 133 -3.39 11.84 15.61
CA LEU A 133 -4.03 12.00 16.94
C LEU A 133 -4.18 13.47 17.33
N GLU A 134 -3.17 14.29 17.06
CA GLU A 134 -3.20 15.73 17.32
C GLU A 134 -4.24 16.45 16.44
N ASP A 135 -4.37 16.03 15.17
CA ASP A 135 -5.27 16.63 14.18
C ASP A 135 -6.70 16.02 14.21
N GLY A 136 -6.97 15.07 15.12
CA GLY A 136 -8.30 14.52 15.37
C GLY A 136 -8.74 13.41 14.41
N GLY A 137 -7.83 12.77 13.69
CA GLY A 137 -8.16 11.60 12.89
C GLY A 137 -7.34 11.42 11.62
N GLY A 138 -7.63 10.34 10.89
CA GLY A 138 -6.94 10.01 9.65
C GLY A 138 -7.39 8.70 9.02
N ALA A 139 -6.79 8.36 7.89
CA ALA A 139 -7.03 7.08 7.23
C ALA A 139 -5.72 6.41 6.81
N ILE A 140 -5.56 5.15 7.14
CA ILE A 140 -4.39 4.34 6.80
C ILE A 140 -4.85 3.11 6.02
N VAL A 141 -4.21 2.84 4.89
CA VAL A 141 -4.39 1.62 4.13
C VAL A 141 -3.05 0.89 4.03
N ASN A 142 -3.02 -0.35 4.51
CA ASN A 142 -1.89 -1.25 4.34
C ASN A 142 -2.18 -2.21 3.18
N VAL A 143 -1.28 -2.30 2.20
CA VAL A 143 -1.43 -3.20 1.05
C VAL A 143 -0.75 -4.52 1.36
N SER A 144 -1.57 -5.54 1.63
CA SER A 144 -1.13 -6.92 1.84
C SER A 144 -1.17 -7.71 0.51
N SER A 145 -1.74 -8.90 0.53
CA SER A 145 -1.96 -9.79 -0.62
C SER A 145 -3.01 -10.84 -0.25
N VAL A 146 -3.73 -11.39 -1.21
CA VAL A 146 -4.54 -12.61 -1.02
C VAL A 146 -3.69 -13.78 -0.47
N TRP A 147 -2.40 -13.80 -0.77
CA TRP A 147 -1.46 -14.79 -0.23
C TRP A 147 -1.11 -14.58 1.25
N GLY A 148 -1.62 -13.54 1.89
CA GLY A 148 -1.67 -13.41 3.34
C GLY A 148 -2.84 -14.17 3.98
N LEU A 149 -3.83 -14.63 3.19
CA LEU A 149 -4.97 -15.44 3.64
C LEU A 149 -4.84 -16.92 3.25
N SER A 150 -4.23 -17.19 2.10
CA SER A 150 -4.19 -18.52 1.51
C SER A 150 -2.75 -19.01 1.35
N GLY A 151 -2.54 -20.32 1.52
CA GLY A 151 -1.24 -20.95 1.28
C GLY A 151 -0.95 -21.07 -0.21
N VAL A 152 0.25 -20.66 -0.64
CA VAL A 152 0.82 -20.97 -1.94
C VAL A 152 2.19 -21.62 -1.76
N ALA A 153 2.55 -22.56 -2.62
CA ALA A 153 3.82 -23.26 -2.50
C ALA A 153 5.03 -22.31 -2.67
N ASN A 154 6.11 -22.61 -1.97
CA ASN A 154 7.42 -22.00 -2.16
C ASN A 154 7.45 -20.46 -2.01
N ASN A 155 6.73 -19.91 -1.04
CA ASN A 155 6.71 -18.46 -0.81
C ASN A 155 6.54 -18.11 0.67
N VAL A 156 7.21 -18.84 1.55
CA VAL A 156 6.98 -18.78 3.01
C VAL A 156 7.23 -17.38 3.58
N ALA A 157 8.34 -16.74 3.21
CA ALA A 157 8.69 -15.41 3.74
C ALA A 157 7.63 -14.37 3.39
N TYR A 158 7.21 -14.33 2.11
CA TYR A 158 6.22 -13.36 1.65
C TYR A 158 4.84 -13.59 2.28
N GLN A 159 4.35 -14.83 2.28
CA GLN A 159 3.04 -15.16 2.85
C GLN A 159 2.96 -14.85 4.33
N THR A 160 3.99 -15.23 5.08
CA THR A 160 4.06 -14.96 6.52
C THR A 160 4.05 -13.45 6.79
N ALA A 161 4.84 -12.67 6.03
CA ALA A 161 4.87 -11.23 6.16
C ALA A 161 3.52 -10.58 5.80
N LYS A 162 2.87 -11.04 4.70
CA LYS A 162 1.57 -10.51 4.28
C LYS A 162 0.44 -10.93 5.24
N GLY A 163 0.48 -12.11 5.83
CA GLY A 163 -0.41 -12.51 6.91
C GLY A 163 -0.23 -11.65 8.17
N ALA A 164 1.02 -11.39 8.56
CA ALA A 164 1.34 -10.48 9.66
C ALA A 164 0.82 -9.05 9.41
N THR A 165 0.91 -8.56 8.17
CA THR A 165 0.35 -7.25 7.78
C THR A 165 -1.15 -7.16 8.01
N ILE A 166 -1.92 -8.23 7.74
CA ILE A 166 -3.37 -8.28 8.01
C ILE A 166 -3.64 -8.10 9.51
N MET A 167 -2.92 -8.85 10.35
CA MET A 167 -3.12 -8.75 11.81
C MET A 167 -2.64 -7.43 12.39
N LEU A 168 -1.54 -6.89 11.88
CA LEU A 168 -1.05 -5.55 12.23
C LEU A 168 -2.10 -4.48 11.91
N SER A 169 -2.72 -4.55 10.73
CA SER A 169 -3.78 -3.63 10.31
C SER A 169 -5.02 -3.71 11.19
N LYS A 170 -5.46 -4.92 11.56
CA LYS A 170 -6.59 -5.14 12.47
C LYS A 170 -6.31 -4.59 13.86
N ASN A 171 -5.12 -4.87 14.42
CA ASN A 171 -4.72 -4.34 15.72
C ASN A 171 -4.75 -2.82 15.73
N ALA A 172 -4.07 -2.17 14.77
CA ALA A 172 -4.03 -0.73 14.68
C ALA A 172 -5.45 -0.14 14.44
N GLY A 173 -6.26 -0.78 13.59
CA GLY A 173 -7.63 -0.35 13.32
C GLY A 173 -8.51 -0.34 14.56
N VAL A 174 -8.44 -1.38 15.39
CA VAL A 174 -9.20 -1.45 16.65
C VAL A 174 -8.65 -0.46 17.69
N THR A 175 -7.31 -0.32 17.77
CA THR A 175 -6.66 0.55 18.75
C THR A 175 -6.98 2.03 18.51
N TYR A 176 -6.96 2.47 17.24
CA TYR A 176 -7.04 3.90 16.92
C TYR A 176 -8.42 4.36 16.40
N ALA A 177 -9.36 3.45 16.13
CA ALA A 177 -10.72 3.82 15.75
C ALA A 177 -11.42 4.76 16.76
N PRO A 178 -11.28 4.61 18.08
CA PRO A 178 -11.85 5.56 19.05
C PRO A 178 -11.29 6.98 18.93
N HIS A 179 -10.16 7.14 18.25
CA HIS A 179 -9.49 8.43 18.02
C HIS A 179 -9.73 8.99 16.61
N GLY A 180 -10.68 8.42 15.86
CA GLY A 180 -10.99 8.87 14.50
C GLY A 180 -9.98 8.44 13.44
N ILE A 181 -9.02 7.53 13.75
CA ILE A 181 -8.07 7.00 12.78
C ILE A 181 -8.57 5.63 12.30
N ARG A 182 -8.87 5.53 11.02
CA ARG A 182 -9.31 4.29 10.39
C ARG A 182 -8.10 3.58 9.76
N VAL A 183 -7.86 2.33 10.12
CA VAL A 183 -6.81 1.52 9.49
C VAL A 183 -7.46 0.32 8.83
N ASN A 184 -7.23 0.14 7.54
CA ASN A 184 -7.77 -0.96 6.75
C ASN A 184 -6.67 -1.66 5.95
N CYS A 185 -6.95 -2.89 5.51
CA CYS A 185 -6.03 -3.71 4.75
C CYS A 185 -6.64 -4.06 3.38
N VAL A 186 -5.90 -3.81 2.30
CA VAL A 186 -6.27 -4.22 0.93
C VAL A 186 -5.42 -5.40 0.52
N LEU A 187 -6.05 -6.42 -0.07
CA LEU A 187 -5.43 -7.65 -0.51
C LEU A 187 -5.60 -7.80 -2.03
N PRO A 188 -4.65 -7.30 -2.82
CA PRO A 188 -4.65 -7.56 -4.25
C PRO A 188 -4.42 -9.03 -4.58
N GLY A 189 -5.02 -9.51 -5.68
CA GLY A 189 -4.70 -10.76 -6.33
C GLY A 189 -3.48 -10.62 -7.26
N TYR A 190 -3.54 -11.27 -8.43
CA TYR A 190 -2.52 -11.12 -9.46
C TYR A 190 -2.72 -9.82 -10.23
N VAL A 191 -1.76 -8.89 -10.10
CA VAL A 191 -1.78 -7.55 -10.71
C VAL A 191 -0.56 -7.38 -11.61
N ASP A 192 -0.73 -6.90 -12.85
CA ASP A 192 0.41 -6.58 -13.73
C ASP A 192 1.14 -5.34 -13.21
N THR A 193 2.34 -5.58 -12.73
CA THR A 193 3.25 -4.57 -12.17
C THR A 193 4.69 -4.98 -12.44
N PRO A 194 5.67 -4.08 -12.32
CA PRO A 194 7.08 -4.48 -12.40
C PRO A 194 7.48 -5.56 -11.38
N MET A 195 6.79 -5.66 -10.25
CA MET A 195 7.03 -6.72 -9.26
C MET A 195 6.62 -8.10 -9.79
N SER A 196 5.53 -8.20 -10.53
CA SER A 196 5.02 -9.45 -11.08
C SER A 196 5.70 -9.90 -12.37
N ARG A 197 6.49 -9.04 -13.03
CA ARG A 197 7.22 -9.38 -14.27
C ARG A 197 8.31 -10.45 -14.11
N GLY A 198 8.70 -10.77 -12.86
CA GLY A 198 9.57 -11.90 -12.54
C GLY A 198 8.87 -13.28 -12.55
N VAL A 199 7.55 -13.29 -12.65
CA VAL A 199 6.74 -14.52 -12.73
C VAL A 199 6.88 -15.13 -14.12
N THR A 200 7.15 -16.43 -14.20
CA THR A 200 7.27 -17.14 -15.49
C THR A 200 5.93 -17.15 -16.23
N SER A 201 5.95 -17.35 -17.55
CA SER A 201 4.72 -17.44 -18.35
C SER A 201 3.76 -18.54 -17.90
N ASP A 202 4.30 -19.66 -17.40
CA ASP A 202 3.48 -20.77 -16.91
C ASP A 202 2.88 -20.47 -15.53
N GLU A 203 3.61 -19.80 -14.64
CA GLU A 203 3.07 -19.33 -13.36
C GLU A 203 2.01 -18.26 -13.57
N ALA A 204 2.26 -17.29 -14.47
CA ALA A 204 1.28 -16.27 -14.83
C ALA A 204 -0.02 -16.88 -15.35
N ARG A 205 0.08 -17.89 -16.24
CA ARG A 205 -1.08 -18.63 -16.73
C ARG A 205 -1.85 -19.30 -15.60
N ARG A 206 -1.17 -20.01 -14.70
CA ARG A 206 -1.80 -20.65 -13.54
C ARG A 206 -2.50 -19.62 -12.64
N LEU A 207 -1.89 -18.47 -12.37
CA LEU A 207 -2.49 -17.42 -11.57
C LEU A 207 -3.77 -16.86 -12.23
N ILE A 208 -3.77 -16.73 -13.57
CA ILE A 208 -4.95 -16.33 -14.34
C ILE A 208 -6.04 -17.42 -14.26
N GLU A 209 -5.67 -18.70 -14.40
CA GLU A 209 -6.61 -19.83 -14.29
C GLU A 209 -7.25 -19.92 -12.89
N PHE A 210 -6.51 -19.57 -11.84
CA PHE A 210 -7.03 -19.48 -10.46
C PHE A 210 -7.82 -18.20 -10.19
N THR A 211 -7.87 -17.25 -11.13
CA THR A 211 -8.63 -16.02 -10.99
C THR A 211 -9.98 -16.19 -11.70
N PRO A 212 -11.13 -16.21 -11.00
CA PRO A 212 -12.45 -16.41 -11.63
C PRO A 212 -12.77 -15.40 -12.74
N LEU A 213 -12.27 -14.16 -12.66
CA LEU A 213 -12.40 -13.20 -13.75
C LEU A 213 -11.55 -13.53 -14.99
N GLY A 214 -10.71 -14.57 -14.97
CA GLY A 214 -9.96 -15.08 -16.12
C GLY A 214 -8.84 -14.16 -16.63
N ARG A 215 -8.38 -13.20 -15.83
CA ARG A 215 -7.30 -12.28 -16.19
C ARG A 215 -6.58 -11.73 -14.95
N HIS A 216 -5.41 -11.15 -15.15
CA HIS A 216 -4.80 -10.28 -14.13
C HIS A 216 -5.56 -8.95 -14.01
N ALA A 217 -5.37 -8.26 -12.90
CA ALA A 217 -5.77 -6.87 -12.75
C ALA A 217 -4.67 -5.93 -13.25
N GLU A 218 -5.07 -4.74 -13.67
CA GLU A 218 -4.18 -3.61 -13.84
C GLU A 218 -4.04 -2.82 -12.53
N ALA A 219 -2.90 -2.15 -12.34
CA ALA A 219 -2.66 -1.37 -11.12
C ALA A 219 -3.76 -0.32 -10.85
N HIS A 220 -4.30 0.28 -11.90
CA HIS A 220 -5.37 1.27 -11.81
C HIS A 220 -6.74 0.68 -11.38
N GLU A 221 -6.90 -0.66 -11.39
CA GLU A 221 -8.12 -1.33 -10.89
C GLU A 221 -8.07 -1.57 -9.37
N VAL A 222 -6.89 -1.55 -8.76
CA VAL A 222 -6.72 -1.66 -7.30
C VAL A 222 -6.80 -0.28 -6.62
N ALA A 223 -6.27 0.76 -7.25
CA ALA A 223 -6.20 2.10 -6.71
C ALA A 223 -7.57 2.69 -6.27
N PRO A 224 -8.72 2.45 -6.97
CA PRO A 224 -10.03 2.95 -6.55
C PRO A 224 -10.51 2.41 -5.20
N LEU A 225 -10.20 1.16 -4.86
CA LEU A 225 -10.54 0.62 -3.54
C LEU A 225 -9.71 1.33 -2.44
N ILE A 226 -8.42 1.57 -2.70
CA ILE A 226 -7.56 2.32 -1.76
C ILE A 226 -8.07 3.75 -1.61
N LEU A 227 -8.44 4.42 -2.70
CA LEU A 227 -9.04 5.75 -2.68
C LEU A 227 -10.32 5.79 -1.83
N PHE A 228 -11.25 4.87 -2.05
CA PHE A 228 -12.48 4.77 -1.26
C PHE A 228 -12.17 4.64 0.23
N LEU A 229 -11.29 3.72 0.61
CA LEU A 229 -10.93 3.48 2.01
C LEU A 229 -10.23 4.69 2.67
N CYS A 230 -9.55 5.53 1.91
CA CYS A 230 -8.92 6.77 2.38
C CYS A 230 -9.89 7.96 2.42
N SER A 231 -11.02 7.90 1.73
CA SER A 231 -11.99 9.00 1.65
C SER A 231 -12.97 8.99 2.82
N ASP A 232 -13.71 10.09 2.98
CA ASP A 232 -14.75 10.22 3.98
C ASP A 232 -15.98 9.33 3.69
N ALA A 233 -16.13 8.83 2.45
CA ALA A 233 -17.14 7.83 2.09
C ALA A 233 -16.98 6.51 2.86
N ALA A 234 -15.77 6.19 3.32
CA ALA A 234 -15.48 5.03 4.15
C ALA A 234 -15.50 5.35 5.66
N GLY A 235 -16.24 6.37 6.09
CA GLY A 235 -16.24 6.85 7.48
C GLY A 235 -16.60 5.81 8.53
N PHE A 236 -17.33 4.76 8.18
CA PHE A 236 -17.69 3.65 9.08
C PHE A 236 -16.93 2.36 8.80
N VAL A 237 -15.82 2.44 8.03
CA VAL A 237 -14.98 1.30 7.64
C VAL A 237 -13.65 1.36 8.38
N ALA A 238 -13.48 0.53 9.41
CA ALA A 238 -12.28 0.42 10.22
C ALA A 238 -11.93 -1.04 10.49
N ALA A 239 -10.64 -1.36 10.59
CA ALA A 239 -10.09 -2.70 10.84
C ALA A 239 -10.53 -3.76 9.81
N GLY A 240 -11.04 -3.34 8.65
CA GLY A 240 -11.50 -4.21 7.58
C GLY A 240 -10.34 -4.80 6.77
N THR A 241 -10.63 -5.96 6.16
CA THR A 241 -9.75 -6.64 5.22
C THR A 241 -10.52 -6.83 3.91
N PHE A 242 -10.02 -6.26 2.83
CA PHE A 242 -10.74 -6.16 1.55
C PHE A 242 -9.92 -6.80 0.43
N THR A 243 -10.46 -7.81 -0.23
CA THR A 243 -9.84 -8.39 -1.42
C THR A 243 -10.14 -7.56 -2.67
N CYS A 244 -9.15 -7.45 -3.54
CA CYS A 244 -9.27 -6.90 -4.89
C CYS A 244 -8.53 -7.86 -5.83
N ASP A 245 -9.13 -9.02 -6.12
CA ASP A 245 -8.43 -10.21 -6.57
C ASP A 245 -9.14 -11.00 -7.68
N GLY A 246 -10.20 -10.45 -8.24
CA GLY A 246 -10.99 -11.14 -9.27
C GLY A 246 -11.65 -12.43 -8.81
N GLY A 247 -11.84 -12.60 -7.48
CA GLY A 247 -12.45 -13.77 -6.86
C GLY A 247 -11.48 -14.87 -6.46
N MET A 248 -10.17 -14.67 -6.61
CA MET A 248 -9.14 -15.69 -6.36
C MET A 248 -9.20 -16.26 -4.93
N ALA A 249 -9.45 -15.44 -3.92
CA ALA A 249 -9.49 -15.87 -2.52
C ALA A 249 -10.85 -16.46 -2.08
N ALA A 250 -11.83 -16.55 -2.96
CA ALA A 250 -13.15 -17.12 -2.68
C ALA A 250 -13.24 -18.64 -3.00
N LEU A 251 -12.20 -19.22 -3.59
CA LEU A 251 -12.11 -20.63 -4.00
C LEU A 251 -11.50 -21.51 -2.91
#